data_82355454d06a5a1a86ebbfe6531d62cc
#
_entry.id   82355454d06a5a1a86ebbfe6531d62cc
#
_cell.length_a   1.000
_cell.length_b   1.000
_cell.length_c   1.000
_cell.angle_alpha   90.00
_cell.angle_beta   90.00
_cell.angle_gamma   90.00
#
_symmetry.space_group_name_H-M   'P 1'
#
loop_
_entity.id
_entity.type
_entity.pdbx_description
1 polymer ?
#
loop_
_entity_poly.entity_id
_entity_poly.type
_entity_poly.pdbx_seq_one_letter_code
_entity_poly.pdbx_strand_id
1 'polypeptide(L)'
;MKKLKRFIIVLLVLIATFVVYVEIVNRNSINMTYRQKLLKAVYPALMWFTKLTGKNTKELAGNKQPPVSFYSLKGQLNNGDTLDFAELKGKKVMLVNTASDCGYTNQYTDLQKLADEYKDKLIILGFPANDFKDQEKGTDEEIATFCKKNYGVTFPLMQKSTVIQ
;
A
#
# COMPACT_ATOMS: atom_id res chain seq x y z
N MET A 1 -16.68 -43.95 1.74
CA MET A 1 -17.72 -42.91 1.78
C MET A 1 -17.74 -42.08 3.08
N LYS A 2 -17.73 -42.67 4.30
CA LYS A 2 -17.79 -41.89 5.58
C LYS A 2 -16.59 -40.96 5.79
N LYS A 3 -15.35 -41.36 5.44
CA LYS A 3 -14.14 -40.53 5.55
C LYS A 3 -14.18 -39.30 4.61
N LEU A 4 -14.66 -39.49 3.36
CA LEU A 4 -14.82 -38.41 2.38
C LEU A 4 -15.88 -37.39 2.85
N LYS A 5 -17.02 -37.83 3.38
CA LYS A 5 -18.04 -36.92 3.93
C LYS A 5 -17.48 -36.09 5.11
N ARG A 6 -16.74 -36.72 6.04
CA ARG A 6 -16.09 -36.00 7.16
C ARG A 6 -15.07 -35.00 6.63
N PHE A 7 -14.24 -35.33 5.64
CA PHE A 7 -13.29 -34.41 5.02
C PHE A 7 -13.98 -33.20 4.40
N ILE A 8 -15.07 -33.42 3.64
CA ILE A 8 -15.86 -32.35 3.02
C ILE A 8 -16.45 -31.43 4.11
N ILE A 9 -17.01 -31.98 5.18
CA ILE A 9 -17.57 -31.18 6.28
C ILE A 9 -16.49 -30.32 6.94
N VAL A 10 -15.33 -30.90 7.25
CA VAL A 10 -14.20 -30.14 7.82
C VAL A 10 -13.74 -29.02 6.88
N LEU A 11 -13.63 -29.30 5.59
CA LEU A 11 -13.25 -28.30 4.60
C LEU A 11 -14.29 -27.15 4.52
N LEU A 12 -15.58 -27.46 4.53
CA LEU A 12 -16.63 -26.44 4.53
C LEU A 12 -16.61 -25.58 5.80
N VAL A 13 -16.36 -26.19 6.97
CA VAL A 13 -16.19 -25.44 8.22
C VAL A 13 -14.99 -24.52 8.16
N LEU A 14 -13.85 -24.98 7.62
CA LEU A 14 -12.65 -24.14 7.47
C LEU A 14 -12.90 -22.98 6.50
N ILE A 15 -13.59 -23.21 5.38
CA ILE A 15 -13.96 -22.14 4.45
C ILE A 15 -14.90 -21.13 5.12
N ALA A 16 -15.92 -21.60 5.82
CA ALA A 16 -16.87 -20.72 6.51
C ALA A 16 -16.18 -19.87 7.59
N THR A 17 -15.32 -20.47 8.40
CA THR A 17 -14.54 -19.73 9.41
C THR A 17 -13.60 -18.70 8.78
N PHE A 18 -12.96 -19.03 7.65
CA PHE A 18 -12.12 -18.10 6.93
C PHE A 18 -12.91 -16.92 6.35
N VAL A 19 -14.09 -17.15 5.77
CA VAL A 19 -14.97 -16.08 5.28
C VAL A 19 -15.37 -15.15 6.43
N VAL A 20 -15.79 -15.70 7.57
CA VAL A 20 -16.12 -14.92 8.77
C VAL A 20 -14.93 -14.10 9.24
N TYR A 21 -13.73 -14.67 9.27
CA TYR A 21 -12.50 -13.95 9.60
C TYR A 21 -12.26 -12.76 8.65
N VAL A 22 -12.40 -12.96 7.33
CA VAL A 22 -12.25 -11.88 6.33
C VAL A 22 -13.23 -10.75 6.60
N GLU A 23 -14.50 -11.04 6.90
CA GLU A 23 -15.48 -10.01 7.20
C GLU A 23 -15.22 -9.29 8.53
N ILE A 24 -14.77 -9.99 9.57
CA ILE A 24 -14.40 -9.38 10.86
C ILE A 24 -13.25 -8.38 10.68
N VAL A 25 -12.18 -8.78 9.99
CA VAL A 25 -11.00 -7.92 9.74
C VAL A 25 -11.38 -6.69 8.93
N ASN A 26 -12.39 -6.80 8.07
CA ASN A 26 -12.80 -5.73 7.16
C ASN A 26 -14.08 -5.00 7.58
N ARG A 27 -14.58 -5.21 8.80
CA ARG A 27 -15.86 -4.62 9.25
C ARG A 27 -15.94 -3.10 9.10
N ASN A 28 -14.81 -2.39 9.18
CA ASN A 28 -14.72 -0.94 9.04
C ASN A 28 -14.20 -0.51 7.66
N SER A 29 -14.01 -1.42 6.72
CA SER A 29 -13.53 -1.09 5.38
C SER A 29 -14.64 -0.49 4.52
N ILE A 30 -14.31 0.57 3.77
CA ILE A 30 -15.27 1.33 2.96
C ILE A 30 -14.91 1.18 1.49
N ASN A 31 -15.88 0.81 0.66
CA ASN A 31 -15.75 0.66 -0.79
C ASN A 31 -14.63 -0.30 -1.24
N MET A 32 -14.27 -1.28 -0.40
CA MET A 32 -13.34 -2.34 -0.79
C MET A 32 -14.04 -3.44 -1.58
N THR A 33 -13.44 -3.85 -2.70
CA THR A 33 -13.82 -5.07 -3.39
C THR A 33 -13.52 -6.29 -2.52
N TYR A 34 -14.17 -7.43 -2.80
CA TYR A 34 -13.89 -8.66 -2.05
C TYR A 34 -12.43 -9.11 -2.19
N ARG A 35 -11.81 -8.88 -3.37
CA ARG A 35 -10.37 -9.12 -3.58
C ARG A 35 -9.51 -8.30 -2.63
N GLN A 36 -9.78 -7.00 -2.50
CA GLN A 36 -9.04 -6.11 -1.57
C GLN A 36 -9.23 -6.54 -0.12
N LYS A 37 -10.45 -6.91 0.29
CA LYS A 37 -10.73 -7.46 1.62
C LYS A 37 -9.93 -8.73 1.91
N LEU A 38 -9.88 -9.65 0.94
CA LEU A 38 -9.11 -10.88 1.04
C LEU A 38 -7.62 -10.61 1.20
N LEU A 39 -7.06 -9.77 0.34
CA LEU A 39 -5.65 -9.39 0.40
C LEU A 39 -5.28 -8.74 1.73
N LYS A 40 -6.13 -7.85 2.27
CA LYS A 40 -5.95 -7.25 3.59
C LYS A 40 -5.94 -8.29 4.70
N ALA A 41 -6.84 -9.26 4.66
CA ALA A 41 -6.95 -10.32 5.67
C ALA A 41 -5.75 -11.28 5.66
N VAL A 42 -5.19 -11.60 4.48
CA VAL A 42 -4.04 -12.51 4.36
C VAL A 42 -2.68 -11.82 4.50
N TYR A 43 -2.64 -10.48 4.47
CA TYR A 43 -1.40 -9.70 4.51
C TYR A 43 -0.46 -10.04 5.67
N PRO A 44 -0.91 -10.20 6.93
CA PRO A 44 -0.01 -10.56 8.04
C PRO A 44 0.69 -11.91 7.80
N ALA A 45 -0.02 -12.90 7.27
CA ALA A 45 0.57 -14.20 6.94
C ALA A 45 1.56 -14.09 5.77
N LEU A 46 1.25 -13.27 4.76
CA LEU A 46 2.15 -12.99 3.64
C LEU A 46 3.45 -12.35 4.15
N MET A 47 3.37 -11.35 5.00
CA MET A 47 4.54 -10.66 5.55
C MET A 47 5.39 -11.58 6.43
N TRP A 48 4.76 -12.42 7.25
CA TRP A 48 5.46 -13.43 8.03
C TRP A 48 6.24 -14.40 7.13
N PHE A 49 5.61 -14.89 6.06
CA PHE A 49 6.23 -15.81 5.11
C PHE A 49 7.39 -15.16 4.33
N THR A 50 7.24 -13.92 3.86
CA THR A 50 8.29 -13.19 3.14
C THR A 50 9.49 -12.89 4.04
N LYS A 51 9.24 -12.55 5.31
CA LYS A 51 10.29 -12.38 6.32
C LYS A 51 11.07 -13.67 6.56
N LEU A 52 10.37 -14.81 6.65
CA LEU A 52 10.98 -16.12 6.86
C LEU A 52 11.85 -16.55 5.67
N THR A 53 11.42 -16.23 4.43
CA THR A 53 12.11 -16.63 3.19
C THR A 53 13.14 -15.62 2.71
N GLY A 54 13.25 -14.45 3.31
CA GLY A 54 14.19 -13.36 2.92
C GLY A 54 13.94 -12.80 1.52
N LYS A 55 12.79 -13.07 0.90
CA LYS A 55 12.54 -12.74 -0.52
C LYS A 55 12.39 -11.25 -0.85
N ASN A 56 12.23 -10.37 0.14
CA ASN A 56 11.96 -8.94 -0.07
C ASN A 56 13.07 -8.02 0.46
N THR A 57 14.32 -8.47 0.49
CA THR A 57 15.44 -7.73 1.08
C THR A 57 16.47 -7.25 0.04
N LYS A 58 16.08 -7.04 -1.22
CA LYS A 58 17.01 -6.49 -2.21
C LYS A 58 17.16 -4.99 -2.00
N GLU A 59 18.35 -4.59 -1.61
CA GLU A 59 18.78 -3.19 -1.63
C GLU A 59 19.62 -2.93 -2.88
N LEU A 60 19.33 -1.82 -3.56
CA LEU A 60 20.13 -1.31 -4.67
C LEU A 60 20.75 0.01 -4.24
N ALA A 61 22.08 0.02 -4.08
CA ALA A 61 22.83 1.25 -3.83
C ALA A 61 23.15 1.92 -5.18
N GLY A 62 22.61 3.13 -5.38
CA GLY A 62 22.92 3.96 -6.54
C GLY A 62 24.12 4.85 -6.28
N ASN A 63 25.16 4.77 -7.13
CA ASN A 63 26.35 5.62 -7.04
C ASN A 63 26.36 6.77 -8.06
N LYS A 64 25.32 6.90 -8.89
CA LYS A 64 25.24 7.96 -9.91
C LYS A 64 24.64 9.22 -9.30
N GLN A 65 25.29 10.35 -9.53
CA GLN A 65 24.73 11.66 -9.24
C GLN A 65 23.55 11.92 -10.18
N PRO A 66 22.39 12.37 -9.67
CA PRO A 66 21.26 12.72 -10.53
C PRO A 66 21.62 13.97 -11.37
N PRO A 67 21.09 14.08 -12.61
CA PRO A 67 21.37 15.20 -13.49
C PRO A 67 20.82 16.54 -12.97
N VAL A 68 19.81 16.50 -12.10
CA VAL A 68 19.22 17.66 -11.42
C VAL A 68 19.03 17.33 -9.93
N SER A 69 19.13 18.37 -9.10
CA SER A 69 18.89 18.21 -7.67
C SER A 69 17.44 17.81 -7.40
N PHE A 70 17.23 16.82 -6.54
CA PHE A 70 15.89 16.45 -6.07
C PHE A 70 15.09 17.67 -5.55
N TYR A 71 15.76 18.55 -4.82
CA TYR A 71 15.16 19.75 -4.23
C TYR A 71 14.89 20.90 -5.22
N SER A 72 15.20 20.74 -6.49
CA SER A 72 14.80 21.68 -7.56
C SER A 72 13.57 21.24 -8.32
N LEU A 73 13.03 20.08 -7.97
CA LEU A 73 11.84 19.51 -8.60
C LEU A 73 10.56 20.02 -7.95
N LYS A 74 9.48 19.95 -8.69
CA LYS A 74 8.10 20.16 -8.23
C LYS A 74 7.23 19.02 -8.73
N GLY A 75 6.19 18.70 -7.98
CA GLY A 75 5.24 17.67 -8.37
C GLY A 75 3.82 18.05 -7.97
N GLN A 76 2.82 17.53 -8.68
CA GLN A 76 1.43 17.70 -8.32
C GLN A 76 1.00 16.65 -7.31
N LEU A 77 0.28 17.07 -6.29
CA LEU A 77 -0.43 16.21 -5.36
C LEU A 77 -1.76 15.76 -5.99
N ASN A 78 -2.29 14.66 -5.48
CA ASN A 78 -3.56 14.11 -5.95
C ASN A 78 -4.80 14.97 -5.64
N ASN A 79 -4.64 16.02 -4.82
CA ASN A 79 -5.66 17.04 -4.55
C ASN A 79 -5.55 18.26 -5.50
N GLY A 80 -4.61 18.24 -6.44
CA GLY A 80 -4.35 19.32 -7.39
C GLY A 80 -3.34 20.37 -6.93
N ASP A 81 -2.92 20.37 -5.67
CA ASP A 81 -1.90 21.28 -5.16
C ASP A 81 -0.52 20.94 -5.74
N THR A 82 0.37 21.93 -5.79
CA THR A 82 1.77 21.72 -6.20
C THR A 82 2.64 21.61 -4.96
N LEU A 83 3.42 20.54 -4.86
CA LEU A 83 4.47 20.37 -3.86
C LEU A 83 5.80 20.84 -4.44
N ASP A 84 6.41 21.85 -3.83
CA ASP A 84 7.80 22.23 -4.10
C ASP A 84 8.74 21.37 -3.24
N PHE A 85 9.59 20.56 -3.89
CA PHE A 85 10.50 19.66 -3.14
C PHE A 85 11.58 20.42 -2.36
N ALA A 86 11.75 21.73 -2.62
CA ALA A 86 12.59 22.57 -1.78
C ALA A 86 12.10 22.64 -0.31
N GLU A 87 10.78 22.49 -0.08
CA GLU A 87 10.17 22.48 1.25
C GLU A 87 10.55 21.23 2.08
N LEU A 88 11.06 20.19 1.41
CA LEU A 88 11.45 18.94 2.03
C LEU A 88 12.89 18.94 2.55
N LYS A 89 13.63 20.03 2.33
CA LYS A 89 15.02 20.16 2.80
C LYS A 89 15.11 19.98 4.32
N GLY A 90 16.16 19.29 4.74
CA GLY A 90 16.42 19.02 6.16
C GLY A 90 15.69 17.80 6.72
N LYS A 91 14.80 17.17 5.96
CA LYS A 91 14.12 15.92 6.33
C LYS A 91 14.57 14.76 5.44
N LYS A 92 14.48 13.54 5.95
CA LYS A 92 14.56 12.35 5.11
C LYS A 92 13.31 12.27 4.26
N VAL A 93 13.45 11.87 3.00
CA VAL A 93 12.31 11.70 2.09
C VAL A 93 12.27 10.23 1.66
N MET A 94 11.12 9.60 1.84
CA MET A 94 10.83 8.25 1.40
C MET A 94 9.84 8.30 0.24
N LEU A 95 10.24 7.86 -0.93
CA LEU A 95 9.38 7.75 -2.12
C LEU A 95 8.87 6.32 -2.22
N VAL A 96 7.56 6.14 -2.33
CA VAL A 96 6.92 4.81 -2.35
C VAL A 96 5.94 4.73 -3.50
N ASN A 97 6.14 3.80 -4.42
CA ASN A 97 5.09 3.45 -5.39
C ASN A 97 3.95 2.74 -4.68
N THR A 98 2.74 3.20 -4.93
CA THR A 98 1.54 2.72 -4.24
C THR A 98 0.46 2.27 -5.21
N ALA A 99 -0.42 1.38 -4.74
CA ALA A 99 -1.60 0.94 -5.49
C ALA A 99 -2.69 0.42 -4.54
N SER A 100 -3.96 0.67 -4.91
CA SER A 100 -5.14 0.32 -4.10
C SER A 100 -5.55 -1.16 -4.17
N ASP A 101 -5.11 -1.89 -5.20
CA ASP A 101 -5.47 -3.30 -5.44
C ASP A 101 -4.25 -4.23 -5.56
N CYS A 102 -3.24 -3.97 -4.75
CA CYS A 102 -2.01 -4.75 -4.65
C CYS A 102 -2.06 -5.71 -3.44
N GLY A 103 -1.31 -6.83 -3.51
CA GLY A 103 -1.11 -7.71 -2.36
C GLY A 103 -0.43 -7.02 -1.16
N TYR A 104 0.28 -5.93 -1.41
CA TYR A 104 0.97 -5.13 -0.40
C TYR A 104 0.23 -3.85 -0.01
N THR A 105 -0.98 -3.60 -0.49
CA THR A 105 -1.75 -2.38 -0.17
C THR A 105 -1.86 -2.12 1.33
N ASN A 106 -1.91 -3.17 2.15
CA ASN A 106 -2.00 -3.02 3.60
C ASN A 106 -0.73 -2.40 4.24
N GLN A 107 0.39 -2.26 3.49
CA GLN A 107 1.56 -1.48 3.92
C GLN A 107 1.22 -0.01 4.21
N TYR A 108 0.15 0.54 3.66
CA TYR A 108 -0.31 1.88 4.03
C TYR A 108 -0.46 2.06 5.55
N THR A 109 -0.90 1.01 6.26
CA THR A 109 -0.97 1.05 7.74
C THR A 109 0.40 1.24 8.39
N ASP A 110 1.42 0.53 7.89
CA ASP A 110 2.77 0.61 8.45
C ASP A 110 3.46 1.91 8.02
N LEU A 111 3.23 2.38 6.78
CA LEU A 111 3.71 3.68 6.30
C LEU A 111 3.10 4.83 7.10
N GLN A 112 1.80 4.76 7.43
CA GLN A 112 1.14 5.79 8.24
C GLN A 112 1.72 5.83 9.65
N LYS A 113 1.91 4.68 10.29
CA LYS A 113 2.58 4.62 11.60
C LYS A 113 3.98 5.24 11.56
N LEU A 114 4.75 4.92 10.51
CA LEU A 114 6.09 5.48 10.31
C LEU A 114 6.04 7.00 10.10
N ALA A 115 5.06 7.49 9.33
CA ALA A 115 4.87 8.92 9.11
C ALA A 115 4.52 9.66 10.43
N ASP A 116 3.66 9.06 11.26
CA ASP A 116 3.25 9.62 12.56
C ASP A 116 4.41 9.64 13.55
N GLU A 117 5.20 8.56 13.61
CA GLU A 117 6.33 8.42 14.54
C GLU A 117 7.47 9.38 14.21
N TYR A 118 7.74 9.62 12.91
CA TYR A 118 8.89 10.40 12.45
C TYR A 118 8.51 11.70 11.73
N LYS A 119 7.31 12.24 11.95
CA LYS A 119 6.75 13.41 11.24
C LYS A 119 7.68 14.61 11.10
N ASP A 120 8.55 14.83 12.07
CA ASP A 120 9.49 15.96 12.07
C ASP A 120 10.80 15.66 11.32
N LYS A 121 11.09 14.39 11.05
CA LYS A 121 12.37 13.90 10.49
C LYS A 121 12.22 13.18 9.16
N LEU A 122 11.05 12.65 8.88
CA LEU A 122 10.74 11.84 7.70
C LEU A 122 9.48 12.37 7.01
N ILE A 123 9.56 12.52 5.72
CA ILE A 123 8.39 12.72 4.86
C ILE A 123 8.23 11.52 3.95
N ILE A 124 7.04 10.95 3.90
CA ILE A 124 6.67 9.90 2.96
C ILE A 124 5.88 10.56 1.83
N LEU A 125 6.27 10.27 0.59
CA LEU A 125 5.53 10.65 -0.61
C LEU A 125 5.05 9.37 -1.31
N GLY A 126 3.74 9.17 -1.37
CA GLY A 126 3.15 8.06 -2.11
C GLY A 126 2.97 8.44 -3.58
N PHE A 127 3.38 7.56 -4.49
CA PHE A 127 3.25 7.69 -5.93
C PHE A 127 2.27 6.63 -6.45
N PRO A 128 0.98 6.95 -6.59
CA PRO A 128 0.03 6.02 -7.17
C PRO A 128 0.38 5.73 -8.63
N ALA A 129 0.50 4.44 -8.98
CA ALA A 129 0.89 4.01 -10.32
C ALA A 129 0.13 2.76 -10.76
N ASN A 130 -0.42 2.80 -11.99
CA ASN A 130 -1.15 1.66 -12.57
C ASN A 130 -0.25 0.72 -13.40
N ASP A 131 1.02 1.06 -13.57
CA ASP A 131 1.95 0.34 -14.45
C ASP A 131 2.29 -1.07 -13.95
N PHE A 132 2.03 -1.36 -12.67
CA PHE A 132 2.29 -2.65 -12.06
C PHE A 132 1.01 -3.51 -12.04
N LYS A 133 0.74 -4.25 -13.13
CA LYS A 133 -0.38 -5.22 -13.23
C LYS A 133 -1.77 -4.59 -13.06
N ASP A 134 -1.98 -3.36 -13.51
CA ASP A 134 -3.27 -2.66 -13.45
C ASP A 134 -3.89 -2.63 -12.04
N GLN A 135 -3.06 -2.34 -11.02
CA GLN A 135 -3.47 -2.38 -9.62
C GLN A 135 -3.93 -1.02 -9.07
N GLU A 136 -3.90 0.06 -9.88
CA GLU A 136 -4.37 1.40 -9.50
C GLU A 136 -5.25 2.02 -10.58
N LYS A 137 -6.51 1.58 -10.64
CA LYS A 137 -7.46 1.99 -11.68
C LYS A 137 -8.23 3.27 -11.34
N GLY A 138 -8.30 3.64 -10.05
CA GLY A 138 -9.06 4.78 -9.57
C GLY A 138 -8.58 6.13 -10.08
N THR A 139 -9.44 7.14 -9.98
CA THR A 139 -9.07 8.55 -10.11
C THR A 139 -8.29 9.01 -8.89
N ASP A 140 -7.67 10.18 -8.94
CA ASP A 140 -6.92 10.74 -7.81
C ASP A 140 -7.82 10.93 -6.56
N GLU A 141 -9.08 11.35 -6.74
CA GLU A 141 -10.05 11.49 -5.65
C GLU A 141 -10.45 10.13 -5.05
N GLU A 142 -10.64 9.13 -5.91
CA GLU A 142 -10.97 7.76 -5.46
C GLU A 142 -9.82 7.16 -4.66
N ILE A 143 -8.58 7.34 -5.14
CA ILE A 143 -7.35 6.90 -4.45
C ILE A 143 -7.20 7.60 -3.11
N ALA A 144 -7.33 8.94 -3.06
CA ALA A 144 -7.25 9.71 -1.82
C ALA A 144 -8.30 9.25 -0.80
N THR A 145 -9.54 9.07 -1.26
CA THR A 145 -10.66 8.60 -0.43
C THR A 145 -10.40 7.19 0.10
N PHE A 146 -9.95 6.28 -0.75
CA PHE A 146 -9.62 4.90 -0.39
C PHE A 146 -8.52 4.84 0.67
N CYS A 147 -7.41 5.53 0.45
CA CYS A 147 -6.27 5.56 1.35
C CYS A 147 -6.64 6.15 2.72
N LYS A 148 -7.33 7.29 2.71
CA LYS A 148 -7.76 7.97 3.95
C LYS A 148 -8.75 7.14 4.74
N LYS A 149 -9.82 6.62 4.10
CA LYS A 149 -10.90 5.91 4.81
C LYS A 149 -10.51 4.52 5.29
N ASN A 150 -9.66 3.80 4.54
CA ASN A 150 -9.33 2.41 4.86
C ASN A 150 -8.03 2.25 5.66
N TYR A 151 -7.12 3.23 5.58
CA TYR A 151 -5.77 3.14 6.18
C TYR A 151 -5.38 4.37 6.99
N GLY A 152 -6.23 5.41 7.04
CA GLY A 152 -5.96 6.63 7.78
C GLY A 152 -4.81 7.46 7.19
N VAL A 153 -4.47 7.27 5.91
CA VAL A 153 -3.33 7.94 5.27
C VAL A 153 -3.49 9.46 5.35
N THR A 154 -2.46 10.11 5.89
CA THR A 154 -2.35 11.57 5.98
C THR A 154 -1.07 12.11 5.33
N PHE A 155 -0.10 11.25 5.01
CA PHE A 155 1.08 11.67 4.26
C PHE A 155 0.71 12.01 2.80
N PRO A 156 1.46 12.90 2.13
CA PRO A 156 1.17 13.34 0.77
C PRO A 156 1.13 12.19 -0.24
N LEU A 157 0.08 12.18 -1.04
CA LEU A 157 -0.04 11.34 -2.23
C LEU A 157 0.13 12.22 -3.47
N MET A 158 1.03 11.84 -4.34
CA MET A 158 1.22 12.50 -5.63
C MET A 158 0.08 12.15 -6.58
N GLN A 159 -0.11 12.96 -7.61
CA GLN A 159 -1.01 12.66 -8.72
C GLN A 159 -0.62 11.33 -9.34
N LYS A 160 -1.63 10.50 -9.68
CA LYS A 160 -1.39 9.23 -10.35
C LYS A 160 -0.65 9.45 -11.67
N SER A 161 0.44 8.74 -11.86
CA SER A 161 1.30 8.92 -13.03
C SER A 161 1.92 7.61 -13.49
N THR A 162 2.44 7.62 -14.72
CA THR A 162 3.28 6.54 -15.25
C THR A 162 4.67 6.65 -14.65
N VAL A 163 5.17 5.58 -14.04
CA VAL A 163 6.47 5.51 -13.35
C VAL A 163 7.47 4.55 -14.01
N ILE A 164 7.03 3.83 -15.03
CA ILE A 164 7.88 2.99 -15.89
C ILE A 164 7.85 3.52 -17.32
N GLN A 165 8.99 3.44 -18.01
CA GLN A 165 9.15 3.77 -19.43
C GLN A 165 9.25 2.49 -20.24
#